data_4e7467193242d6cad709ee3dbc587f1d
#
_entry.id   4e7467193242d6cad709ee3dbc587f1d
#
_cell.length_a   1.000
_cell.length_b   1.000
_cell.length_c   1.000
_cell.angle_alpha   90.00
_cell.angle_beta   90.00
_cell.angle_gamma   90.00
#
_symmetry.space_group_name_H-M   'P 1'
#
loop_
_entity.id
_entity.type
_entity.pdbx_description
1 polymer ?
#
loop_
_entity_poly.entity_id
_entity_poly.type
_entity_poly.pdbx_seq_one_letter_code
_entity_poly.pdbx_strand_id
1 'polypeptide(L)'
;VYSDGTGAGAAFVDAFAALNVAGVSPTELAVLDGLTATTAELNYVTGVTSAIQTQLDNKQALDAELTELATMASTTASALADLTEAEVQILDGATVTTAELNYNDITTLGTSEASKVVTADANGDVNLAEELKAKSYNETYLAVTSSGGATTVNCETGNTFSHTLTEDTTFTFSNPPASGTGYSFTLKIVQDSTARAITWPASVDWAAATAPTISTGSGEVDVFVFFTTDGGTTFYGFTAGQVLS
;
A
#
# COMPACT_ATOMS: atom_id res chain seq x y z
N VAL A 1 41.64 62.35 47.94
CA VAL A 1 42.38 63.59 47.67
C VAL A 1 43.76 63.39 48.20
N TYR A 2 44.76 63.62 47.43
CA TYR A 2 46.18 63.68 47.88
C TYR A 2 46.83 64.94 47.36
N SER A 3 47.91 65.37 48.02
CA SER A 3 48.67 66.51 47.55
C SER A 3 49.69 66.13 46.51
N ASP A 4 49.89 66.94 45.47
CA ASP A 4 50.95 66.79 44.47
C ASP A 4 52.36 66.94 45.02
N GLY A 5 52.49 67.38 46.29
CA GLY A 5 53.76 67.45 47.08
C GLY A 5 54.73 68.52 46.67
N THR A 6 54.35 69.54 45.92
CA THR A 6 55.24 70.60 45.46
C THR A 6 54.94 71.97 46.11
N GLY A 7 55.64 72.32 47.13
CA GLY A 7 55.80 73.70 47.71
C GLY A 7 54.51 74.41 48.13
N ALA A 8 54.57 75.75 48.33
CA ALA A 8 53.52 76.59 48.87
C ALA A 8 52.30 76.81 47.95
N GLY A 9 52.23 76.12 46.79
CA GLY A 9 51.12 76.16 45.89
C GLY A 9 50.55 74.74 45.59
N ALA A 10 50.87 73.80 46.47
CA ALA A 10 50.39 72.41 46.27
C ALA A 10 48.86 72.37 46.24
N ALA A 11 48.32 71.92 45.11
CA ALA A 11 46.92 71.73 44.96
C ALA A 11 46.48 70.36 45.46
N PHE A 12 45.31 70.30 46.08
CA PHE A 12 44.68 69.01 46.35
C PHE A 12 44.10 68.48 45.03
N VAL A 13 44.66 67.42 44.61
CA VAL A 13 44.17 66.75 43.38
C VAL A 13 43.19 65.62 43.77
N ASP A 14 42.05 65.65 43.17
CA ASP A 14 41.15 64.53 43.34
C ASP A 14 41.81 63.29 42.74
N ALA A 15 42.07 62.32 43.60
CA ALA A 15 42.67 61.05 43.16
C ALA A 15 41.87 60.34 42.05
N PHE A 16 40.60 60.58 42.06
CA PHE A 16 39.74 60.09 40.98
C PHE A 16 39.91 60.89 39.68
N ALA A 17 40.15 62.24 39.77
CA ALA A 17 40.45 63.02 38.59
C ALA A 17 41.85 62.71 38.03
N ALA A 18 42.81 62.30 38.89
CA ALA A 18 44.12 61.85 38.47
C ALA A 18 44.14 60.39 37.98
N LEU A 19 43.15 59.62 38.33
CA LEU A 19 42.91 58.29 37.76
C LEU A 19 42.22 58.41 36.38
N ASN A 20 42.78 59.22 35.49
CA ASN A 20 42.39 59.32 34.14
C ASN A 20 42.88 58.02 33.43
N VAL A 21 42.08 56.96 33.66
CA VAL A 21 42.24 55.76 32.85
C VAL A 21 41.83 56.20 31.46
N ALA A 22 42.79 56.46 30.59
CA ALA A 22 42.70 57.10 29.31
C ALA A 22 41.35 56.82 28.59
N GLY A 23 40.45 57.86 28.66
CA GLY A 23 39.20 57.83 27.91
C GLY A 23 37.99 57.26 28.65
N VAL A 24 38.08 56.88 29.95
CA VAL A 24 36.89 56.40 30.70
C VAL A 24 36.41 57.58 31.61
N SER A 25 35.22 58.07 31.36
CA SER A 25 34.56 59.08 32.17
C SER A 25 34.06 58.50 33.52
N PRO A 26 33.86 59.37 34.58
CA PRO A 26 33.25 58.91 35.81
C PRO A 26 31.88 58.22 35.64
N THR A 27 31.12 58.60 34.60
CA THR A 27 29.82 58.02 34.30
C THR A 27 29.99 56.62 33.76
N GLU A 28 30.99 56.42 32.93
CA GLU A 28 31.30 55.06 32.36
C GLU A 28 31.88 54.14 33.45
N LEU A 29 32.65 54.68 34.36
CA LEU A 29 33.16 53.93 35.52
C LEU A 29 32.01 53.50 36.45
N ALA A 30 31.00 54.39 36.65
CA ALA A 30 29.81 54.05 37.43
C ALA A 30 28.97 52.91 36.85
N VAL A 31 29.03 52.69 35.55
CA VAL A 31 28.36 51.51 34.89
C VAL A 31 29.01 50.18 35.30
N LEU A 32 30.27 50.22 35.69
CA LEU A 32 31.02 49.05 36.17
C LEU A 32 30.88 48.80 37.67
N ASP A 33 30.27 49.75 38.42
CA ASP A 33 30.00 49.58 39.83
C ASP A 33 29.04 48.41 40.07
N GLY A 34 29.47 47.47 40.89
CA GLY A 34 28.73 46.23 41.15
C GLY A 34 28.88 45.12 40.07
N LEU A 35 29.68 45.38 39.04
CA LEU A 35 29.93 44.32 38.03
C LEU A 35 30.82 43.23 38.65
N THR A 36 30.28 42.00 38.70
CA THR A 36 30.99 40.82 39.22
C THR A 36 31.54 39.93 38.09
N ALA A 37 31.22 40.27 36.85
CA ALA A 37 31.66 39.47 35.68
C ALA A 37 33.18 39.66 35.46
N THR A 38 33.86 38.58 35.21
CA THR A 38 35.28 38.56 34.85
C THR A 38 35.50 39.09 33.42
N THR A 39 36.72 39.53 33.11
CA THR A 39 37.10 39.94 31.74
C THR A 39 36.84 38.83 30.71
N ALA A 40 37.03 37.57 31.08
CA ALA A 40 36.76 36.45 30.21
C ALA A 40 35.24 36.32 29.87
N GLU A 41 34.38 36.49 30.88
CA GLU A 41 32.92 36.46 30.70
C GLU A 41 32.40 37.65 29.88
N LEU A 42 32.97 38.84 30.08
CA LEU A 42 32.66 40.01 29.25
C LEU A 42 33.09 39.83 27.80
N ASN A 43 34.17 39.12 27.54
CA ASN A 43 34.64 38.84 26.17
C ASN A 43 33.72 37.91 25.42
N TYR A 44 32.86 37.11 26.08
CA TYR A 44 31.84 36.28 25.40
C TYR A 44 30.77 37.09 24.68
N VAL A 45 30.59 38.37 25.02
CA VAL A 45 29.65 39.25 24.31
C VAL A 45 30.33 40.05 23.19
N THR A 46 31.60 39.80 22.90
CA THR A 46 32.31 40.41 21.76
C THR A 46 31.65 40.03 20.44
N GLY A 47 31.26 41.05 19.67
CA GLY A 47 30.53 40.84 18.38
C GLY A 47 28.99 40.85 18.53
N VAL A 48 28.47 41.01 19.73
CA VAL A 48 27.03 41.25 19.94
C VAL A 48 26.68 42.66 19.47
N THR A 49 25.91 42.76 18.38
CA THR A 49 25.57 44.04 17.74
C THR A 49 24.20 44.61 18.15
N SER A 50 23.43 43.85 18.92
CA SER A 50 22.14 44.26 19.48
C SER A 50 21.94 43.64 20.86
N ALA A 51 20.89 44.03 21.59
CA ALA A 51 20.57 43.42 22.87
C ALA A 51 20.53 41.90 22.80
N ILE A 52 21.22 41.22 23.69
CA ILE A 52 21.29 39.73 23.74
C ILE A 52 19.88 39.16 23.86
N GLN A 53 19.01 39.79 24.67
CA GLN A 53 17.63 39.34 24.80
C GLN A 53 16.88 39.39 23.46
N THR A 54 17.05 40.45 22.66
CA THR A 54 16.43 40.55 21.34
C THR A 54 16.96 39.47 20.40
N GLN A 55 18.26 39.14 20.44
CA GLN A 55 18.84 38.07 19.64
C GLN A 55 18.30 36.70 20.07
N LEU A 56 18.12 36.50 21.37
CA LEU A 56 17.55 35.27 21.94
C LEU A 56 16.06 35.14 21.60
N ASP A 57 15.30 36.22 21.71
CA ASP A 57 13.88 36.26 21.36
C ASP A 57 13.68 35.96 19.86
N ASN A 58 14.54 36.48 18.99
CA ASN A 58 14.53 36.18 17.57
C ASN A 58 14.87 34.71 17.27
N LYS A 59 15.79 34.12 18.05
CA LYS A 59 16.09 32.69 17.97
C LYS A 59 14.89 31.84 18.41
N GLN A 60 14.24 32.26 19.48
CA GLN A 60 13.09 31.55 20.04
C GLN A 60 11.84 31.70 19.17
N ALA A 61 11.68 32.83 18.44
CA ALA A 61 10.60 32.98 17.47
C ALA A 61 10.77 32.08 16.24
N LEU A 62 12.03 31.83 15.82
CA LEU A 62 12.37 30.83 14.81
C LEU A 62 12.12 29.38 15.27
N ASP A 63 11.92 29.19 16.58
CA ASP A 63 11.84 27.89 17.23
C ASP A 63 10.42 27.58 17.76
N ALA A 64 9.40 28.38 17.35
CA ALA A 64 8.01 28.11 17.73
C ALA A 64 7.59 26.71 17.23
N GLU A 65 8.01 26.32 16.01
CA GLU A 65 7.77 25.01 15.43
C GLU A 65 8.51 23.89 16.18
N LEU A 66 9.75 24.16 16.65
CA LEU A 66 10.48 23.23 17.52
C LEU A 66 9.85 23.14 18.92
N THR A 67 9.24 24.22 19.41
CA THR A 67 8.54 24.22 20.72
C THR A 67 7.28 23.34 20.62
N GLU A 68 6.53 23.42 19.53
CA GLU A 68 5.41 22.50 19.28
C GLU A 68 5.89 21.04 19.19
N LEU A 69 6.99 20.81 18.49
CA LEU A 69 7.61 19.49 18.41
C LEU A 69 8.06 18.97 19.79
N ALA A 70 8.62 19.86 20.63
CA ALA A 70 9.06 19.52 21.99
C ALA A 70 7.89 19.18 22.95
N THR A 71 6.69 19.67 22.66
CA THR A 71 5.48 19.33 23.46
C THR A 71 4.86 17.99 23.07
N MET A 72 5.33 17.35 21.99
CA MET A 72 4.84 16.03 21.60
C MET A 72 5.12 15.00 22.71
N ALA A 73 4.16 14.09 22.91
CA ALA A 73 4.41 12.95 23.79
C ALA A 73 5.64 12.17 23.30
N SER A 74 6.45 11.67 24.22
CA SER A 74 7.69 10.96 23.90
C SER A 74 7.50 9.80 22.92
N THR A 75 6.37 9.11 23.00
CA THR A 75 5.99 8.04 22.07
C THR A 75 5.75 8.56 20.66
N THR A 76 5.11 9.73 20.50
CA THR A 76 4.87 10.37 19.19
C THR A 76 6.16 10.90 18.60
N ALA A 77 7.02 11.51 19.42
CA ALA A 77 8.34 12.00 18.98
C ALA A 77 9.23 10.84 18.51
N SER A 78 9.21 9.70 19.22
CA SER A 78 9.93 8.49 18.79
C SER A 78 9.39 7.93 17.48
N ALA A 79 8.08 7.83 17.33
CA ALA A 79 7.47 7.37 16.08
C ALA A 79 7.79 8.28 14.88
N LEU A 80 7.86 9.61 15.12
CA LEU A 80 8.25 10.55 14.07
C LEU A 80 9.75 10.44 13.72
N ALA A 81 10.59 10.17 14.71
CA ALA A 81 12.04 9.98 14.51
C ALA A 81 12.37 8.67 13.75
N ASP A 82 11.50 7.69 13.84
CA ASP A 82 11.64 6.40 13.15
C ASP A 82 11.24 6.49 11.65
N LEU A 83 10.54 7.58 11.23
CA LEU A 83 10.17 7.80 9.84
C LEU A 83 11.40 8.10 8.98
N THR A 84 11.56 7.34 7.92
CA THR A 84 12.56 7.61 6.89
C THR A 84 12.06 8.68 5.91
N GLU A 85 12.97 9.35 5.21
CA GLU A 85 12.61 10.30 4.13
C GLU A 85 11.69 9.65 3.08
N ALA A 86 11.96 8.39 2.71
CA ALA A 86 11.14 7.66 1.75
C ALA A 86 9.69 7.45 2.24
N GLU A 87 9.49 7.18 3.52
CA GLU A 87 8.15 7.01 4.11
C GLU A 87 7.38 8.33 4.17
N VAL A 88 8.06 9.44 4.46
CA VAL A 88 7.45 10.78 4.42
C VAL A 88 7.09 11.15 2.98
N GLN A 89 7.96 10.86 2.00
CA GLN A 89 7.70 11.13 0.58
C GLN A 89 6.52 10.34 0.01
N ILE A 90 6.22 9.15 0.52
CA ILE A 90 5.02 8.37 0.12
C ILE A 90 3.73 9.14 0.41
N LEU A 91 3.71 9.96 1.46
CA LEU A 91 2.55 10.77 1.85
C LEU A 91 2.57 12.16 1.22
N ASP A 92 3.68 12.57 0.60
CA ASP A 92 3.78 13.86 -0.08
C ASP A 92 2.82 13.90 -1.27
N GLY A 93 1.96 14.92 -1.28
CA GLY A 93 0.89 15.06 -2.27
C GLY A 93 -0.32 14.12 -2.08
N ALA A 94 -0.36 13.28 -1.05
CA ALA A 94 -1.54 12.49 -0.73
C ALA A 94 -2.68 13.40 -0.25
N THR A 95 -3.81 13.38 -0.98
CA THR A 95 -5.00 14.16 -0.65
C THR A 95 -6.09 13.35 0.05
N VAL A 96 -5.78 12.07 0.36
CA VAL A 96 -6.72 11.16 0.99
C VAL A 96 -7.03 11.59 2.43
N THR A 97 -8.29 11.51 2.81
CA THR A 97 -8.73 11.72 4.18
C THR A 97 -8.43 10.50 5.06
N THR A 98 -8.43 10.67 6.38
CA THR A 98 -8.32 9.56 7.32
C THR A 98 -9.41 8.50 7.11
N ALA A 99 -10.64 8.91 6.73
CA ALA A 99 -11.72 7.99 6.43
C ALA A 99 -11.41 7.12 5.21
N GLU A 100 -10.84 7.71 4.16
CA GLU A 100 -10.44 6.97 2.93
C GLU A 100 -9.24 6.05 3.18
N LEU A 101 -8.28 6.45 4.02
CA LEU A 101 -7.20 5.56 4.45
C LEU A 101 -7.74 4.34 5.22
N ASN A 102 -8.75 4.54 6.06
CA ASN A 102 -9.37 3.47 6.84
C ASN A 102 -10.15 2.46 5.97
N TYR A 103 -10.44 2.77 4.70
CA TYR A 103 -10.95 1.78 3.76
C TYR A 103 -9.93 0.67 3.45
N ASN A 104 -8.63 0.94 3.63
CA ASN A 104 -7.57 -0.04 3.46
C ASN A 104 -7.27 -0.88 4.71
N ASP A 105 -7.88 -0.55 5.85
CA ASP A 105 -7.76 -1.31 7.10
C ASP A 105 -8.66 -2.56 7.03
N ILE A 106 -8.17 -3.60 6.35
CA ILE A 106 -8.86 -4.86 6.12
C ILE A 106 -8.36 -5.94 7.07
N THR A 107 -9.27 -6.79 7.54
CA THR A 107 -8.95 -7.87 8.48
C THR A 107 -8.37 -9.09 7.76
N THR A 108 -8.93 -9.43 6.60
CA THR A 108 -8.56 -10.63 5.85
C THR A 108 -8.41 -10.30 4.36
N LEU A 109 -7.19 -10.52 3.82
CA LEU A 109 -6.94 -10.40 2.38
C LEU A 109 -7.83 -11.37 1.59
N GLY A 110 -8.32 -10.93 0.43
CA GLY A 110 -9.15 -11.73 -0.44
C GLY A 110 -10.62 -11.83 -0.03
N THR A 111 -11.00 -11.29 1.12
CA THR A 111 -12.40 -11.28 1.58
C THR A 111 -12.92 -9.84 1.60
N SER A 112 -14.10 -9.62 1.01
CA SER A 112 -14.74 -8.31 1.06
C SER A 112 -15.29 -8.02 2.46
N GLU A 113 -15.07 -6.78 2.92
CA GLU A 113 -15.59 -6.26 4.18
C GLU A 113 -16.40 -4.99 3.90
N ALA A 114 -17.44 -4.74 4.72
CA ALA A 114 -18.29 -3.56 4.57
C ALA A 114 -17.47 -2.27 4.67
N SER A 115 -17.63 -1.36 3.72
CA SER A 115 -16.91 -0.07 3.65
C SER A 115 -15.39 -0.20 3.61
N LYS A 116 -14.88 -1.29 3.04
CA LYS A 116 -13.44 -1.52 2.83
C LYS A 116 -13.13 -1.71 1.35
N VAL A 117 -11.86 -1.56 1.00
CA VAL A 117 -11.40 -1.94 -0.34
C VAL A 117 -11.49 -3.44 -0.53
N VAL A 118 -11.72 -3.86 -1.77
CA VAL A 118 -11.68 -5.26 -2.13
C VAL A 118 -10.26 -5.62 -2.53
N THR A 119 -9.71 -6.63 -1.89
CA THR A 119 -8.36 -7.14 -2.15
C THR A 119 -8.40 -8.58 -2.61
N ALA A 120 -7.38 -9.01 -3.33
CA ALA A 120 -7.14 -10.41 -3.62
C ALA A 120 -6.30 -11.07 -2.51
N ASP A 121 -6.44 -12.38 -2.33
CA ASP A 121 -5.60 -13.19 -1.48
C ASP A 121 -4.25 -13.54 -2.16
N ALA A 122 -3.46 -14.42 -1.54
CA ALA A 122 -2.16 -14.85 -2.07
C ALA A 122 -2.26 -15.65 -3.38
N ASN A 123 -3.43 -16.20 -3.71
CA ASN A 123 -3.69 -16.93 -4.96
C ASN A 123 -4.24 -16.01 -6.05
N GLY A 124 -4.59 -14.78 -5.72
CA GLY A 124 -5.27 -13.84 -6.61
C GLY A 124 -6.79 -13.94 -6.56
N ASP A 125 -7.34 -14.69 -5.61
CA ASP A 125 -8.78 -14.87 -5.45
C ASP A 125 -9.42 -13.73 -4.66
N VAL A 126 -10.65 -13.36 -5.03
CA VAL A 126 -11.50 -12.40 -4.33
C VAL A 126 -12.75 -13.09 -3.85
N ASN A 127 -12.93 -13.20 -2.54
CA ASN A 127 -14.15 -13.71 -1.95
C ASN A 127 -15.08 -12.54 -1.56
N LEU A 128 -16.22 -12.46 -2.23
CA LEU A 128 -17.27 -11.52 -1.89
C LEU A 128 -18.21 -12.19 -0.88
N ALA A 129 -18.31 -11.62 0.32
CA ALA A 129 -19.14 -12.16 1.40
C ALA A 129 -20.65 -12.12 1.07
N GLU A 130 -21.03 -11.25 0.13
CA GLU A 130 -22.40 -11.04 -0.33
C GLU A 130 -22.50 -11.29 -1.85
N GLU A 131 -23.44 -10.67 -2.52
CA GLU A 131 -23.68 -10.83 -3.95
C GLU A 131 -22.67 -10.04 -4.83
N LEU A 132 -22.24 -10.60 -5.94
CA LEU A 132 -21.61 -9.86 -7.02
C LEU A 132 -22.70 -9.26 -7.93
N LYS A 133 -22.90 -7.94 -7.86
CA LYS A 133 -23.77 -7.21 -8.79
C LYS A 133 -22.93 -6.59 -9.90
N ALA A 134 -22.85 -7.26 -11.04
CA ALA A 134 -22.15 -6.77 -12.22
C ALA A 134 -23.13 -6.46 -13.34
N LYS A 135 -22.86 -5.44 -14.16
CA LYS A 135 -23.64 -5.14 -15.36
C LYS A 135 -23.40 -6.18 -16.45
N SER A 136 -22.18 -6.67 -16.53
CA SER A 136 -21.75 -7.78 -17.39
C SER A 136 -20.45 -8.36 -16.83
N TYR A 137 -20.19 -9.63 -17.11
CA TYR A 137 -18.91 -10.27 -16.83
C TYR A 137 -18.48 -11.09 -18.05
N ASN A 138 -17.18 -11.26 -18.23
CA ASN A 138 -16.60 -12.09 -19.27
C ASN A 138 -15.91 -13.29 -18.61
N GLU A 139 -16.19 -14.47 -19.11
CA GLU A 139 -15.51 -15.69 -18.69
C GLU A 139 -14.26 -15.93 -19.53
N THR A 140 -13.25 -16.56 -18.91
CA THR A 140 -12.04 -16.97 -19.63
C THR A 140 -12.38 -18.11 -20.58
N TYR A 141 -12.05 -17.95 -21.86
CA TYR A 141 -12.19 -18.95 -22.90
C TYR A 141 -10.84 -19.64 -23.17
N LEU A 142 -10.86 -20.97 -23.22
CA LEU A 142 -9.70 -21.77 -23.60
C LEU A 142 -10.04 -22.79 -24.69
N ALA A 143 -9.16 -22.89 -25.69
CA ALA A 143 -9.16 -24.01 -26.62
C ALA A 143 -8.26 -25.11 -26.06
N VAL A 144 -8.83 -26.27 -25.77
CA VAL A 144 -8.08 -27.45 -25.32
C VAL A 144 -7.76 -28.35 -26.50
N THR A 145 -6.61 -28.98 -26.50
CA THR A 145 -6.14 -29.85 -27.56
C THR A 145 -5.93 -31.27 -27.05
N SER A 146 -6.15 -32.27 -27.89
CA SER A 146 -5.81 -33.66 -27.56
C SER A 146 -4.34 -33.97 -27.87
N SER A 147 -3.83 -34.97 -27.16
CA SER A 147 -2.54 -35.58 -27.46
C SER A 147 -2.65 -37.08 -27.24
N GLY A 148 -2.54 -37.85 -28.34
CA GLY A 148 -2.68 -39.30 -28.30
C GLY A 148 -4.07 -39.79 -27.85
N GLY A 149 -5.12 -39.10 -28.28
CA GLY A 149 -6.50 -39.42 -27.92
C GLY A 149 -6.92 -39.00 -26.50
N ALA A 150 -6.13 -38.22 -25.78
CA ALA A 150 -6.44 -37.71 -24.42
C ALA A 150 -6.54 -36.20 -24.39
N THR A 151 -7.59 -35.68 -23.74
CA THR A 151 -7.83 -34.24 -23.57
C THR A 151 -8.23 -33.95 -22.14
N THR A 152 -7.56 -33.00 -21.51
CA THR A 152 -7.89 -32.55 -20.13
C THR A 152 -8.53 -31.18 -20.17
N VAL A 153 -9.72 -31.08 -19.57
CA VAL A 153 -10.33 -29.79 -19.22
C VAL A 153 -9.95 -29.49 -17.78
N ASN A 154 -9.10 -28.48 -17.60
CA ASN A 154 -8.70 -28.03 -16.26
C ASN A 154 -9.70 -26.97 -15.78
N CYS A 155 -10.54 -27.34 -14.83
CA CYS A 155 -11.60 -26.51 -14.28
C CYS A 155 -11.10 -25.22 -13.58
N GLU A 156 -9.84 -25.21 -13.15
CA GLU A 156 -9.22 -24.03 -12.54
C GLU A 156 -8.91 -22.93 -13.56
N THR A 157 -8.85 -23.25 -14.85
CA THR A 157 -8.40 -22.31 -15.88
C THR A 157 -9.51 -21.50 -16.55
N GLY A 158 -10.77 -21.81 -16.28
CA GLY A 158 -11.91 -21.07 -16.83
C GLY A 158 -13.23 -21.85 -16.83
N ASN A 159 -14.25 -21.24 -17.42
CA ASN A 159 -15.60 -21.79 -17.49
C ASN A 159 -16.10 -22.03 -18.93
N THR A 160 -15.31 -21.62 -19.92
CA THR A 160 -15.69 -21.77 -21.33
C THR A 160 -14.55 -22.40 -22.10
N PHE A 161 -14.78 -23.59 -22.62
CA PHE A 161 -13.80 -24.38 -23.35
C PHE A 161 -14.27 -24.73 -24.75
N SER A 162 -13.31 -24.96 -25.66
CA SER A 162 -13.60 -25.64 -26.94
C SER A 162 -12.56 -26.70 -27.22
N HIS A 163 -12.98 -27.71 -27.97
CA HIS A 163 -12.12 -28.74 -28.52
C HIS A 163 -12.52 -29.08 -29.95
N THR A 164 -11.55 -29.10 -30.84
CA THR A 164 -11.75 -29.64 -32.21
C THR A 164 -11.27 -31.06 -32.21
N LEU A 165 -12.17 -31.98 -32.51
CA LEU A 165 -11.87 -33.42 -32.62
C LEU A 165 -11.02 -33.69 -33.87
N THR A 166 -9.78 -34.05 -33.67
CA THR A 166 -8.85 -34.48 -34.73
C THR A 166 -8.56 -35.99 -34.65
N GLU A 167 -9.01 -36.63 -33.58
CA GLU A 167 -8.88 -38.04 -33.26
C GLU A 167 -10.01 -38.45 -32.30
N ASP A 168 -10.24 -39.73 -32.13
CA ASP A 168 -11.13 -40.21 -31.05
C ASP A 168 -10.57 -39.76 -29.71
N THR A 169 -11.40 -39.14 -28.87
CA THR A 169 -10.91 -38.39 -27.72
C THR A 169 -11.53 -38.88 -26.42
N THR A 170 -10.67 -39.16 -25.44
CA THR A 170 -11.05 -39.42 -24.05
C THR A 170 -10.85 -38.15 -23.23
N PHE A 171 -11.91 -37.61 -22.64
CA PHE A 171 -11.85 -36.44 -21.78
C PHE A 171 -11.54 -36.81 -20.32
N THR A 172 -10.79 -35.93 -19.67
CA THR A 172 -10.61 -35.91 -18.23
C THR A 172 -10.93 -34.49 -17.74
N PHE A 173 -11.67 -34.37 -16.63
CA PHE A 173 -11.90 -33.10 -15.93
C PHE A 173 -11.03 -33.07 -14.70
N SER A 174 -10.19 -32.05 -14.57
CA SER A 174 -9.22 -31.90 -13.46
C SER A 174 -9.43 -30.61 -12.71
N ASN A 175 -8.94 -30.57 -11.47
CA ASN A 175 -8.93 -29.39 -10.59
C ASN A 175 -10.30 -28.69 -10.47
N PRO A 176 -11.40 -29.41 -10.21
CA PRO A 176 -12.64 -28.75 -9.87
C PRO A 176 -12.52 -28.04 -8.51
N PRO A 177 -13.29 -26.97 -8.25
CA PRO A 177 -13.33 -26.35 -6.93
C PRO A 177 -13.73 -27.35 -5.84
N ALA A 178 -13.41 -27.02 -4.58
CA ALA A 178 -13.71 -27.87 -3.45
C ALA A 178 -15.21 -28.19 -3.32
N SER A 179 -15.52 -29.34 -2.72
CA SER A 179 -16.91 -29.72 -2.40
C SER A 179 -17.61 -28.63 -1.60
N GLY A 180 -18.87 -28.37 -1.93
CA GLY A 180 -19.67 -27.28 -1.40
C GLY A 180 -19.62 -25.98 -2.24
N THR A 181 -18.76 -25.94 -3.28
CA THR A 181 -18.75 -24.87 -4.27
C THR A 181 -19.47 -25.32 -5.54
N GLY A 182 -20.47 -24.55 -5.99
CA GLY A 182 -21.09 -24.77 -7.29
C GLY A 182 -20.17 -24.31 -8.39
N TYR A 183 -19.87 -25.21 -9.35
CA TYR A 183 -19.05 -24.88 -10.51
C TYR A 183 -19.70 -25.42 -11.78
N SER A 184 -19.70 -24.64 -12.84
CA SER A 184 -20.16 -25.06 -14.15
C SER A 184 -19.23 -24.59 -15.23
N PHE A 185 -19.16 -25.35 -16.32
CA PHE A 185 -18.44 -24.93 -17.51
C PHE A 185 -19.16 -25.36 -18.78
N THR A 186 -18.90 -24.63 -19.84
CA THR A 186 -19.38 -24.92 -21.18
C THR A 186 -18.25 -25.50 -22.01
N LEU A 187 -18.51 -26.61 -22.72
CA LEU A 187 -17.58 -27.24 -23.66
C LEU A 187 -18.19 -27.27 -25.05
N LYS A 188 -17.58 -26.54 -25.98
CA LYS A 188 -17.88 -26.57 -27.39
C LYS A 188 -17.01 -27.62 -28.04
N ILE A 189 -17.64 -28.59 -28.72
CA ILE A 189 -16.97 -29.61 -29.53
C ILE A 189 -17.19 -29.29 -31.01
N VAL A 190 -16.14 -29.40 -31.80
CA VAL A 190 -16.18 -29.21 -33.24
C VAL A 190 -15.69 -30.51 -33.91
N GLN A 191 -16.47 -31.10 -34.81
CA GLN A 191 -16.05 -32.25 -35.60
C GLN A 191 -15.09 -31.82 -36.71
N ASP A 192 -14.09 -32.67 -36.98
CA ASP A 192 -13.24 -32.50 -38.15
C ASP A 192 -13.93 -33.10 -39.42
N SER A 193 -13.17 -33.40 -40.45
CA SER A 193 -13.68 -34.04 -41.69
C SER A 193 -14.02 -35.53 -41.54
N THR A 194 -13.72 -36.12 -40.37
CA THR A 194 -13.95 -37.54 -40.08
C THR A 194 -14.76 -37.64 -38.80
N ALA A 195 -15.84 -38.43 -38.81
CA ALA A 195 -16.61 -38.67 -37.60
C ALA A 195 -15.74 -39.29 -36.51
N ARG A 196 -15.61 -38.58 -35.38
CA ARG A 196 -14.82 -38.97 -34.22
C ARG A 196 -15.71 -39.32 -33.03
N ALA A 197 -15.20 -40.19 -32.18
CA ALA A 197 -15.88 -40.60 -30.97
C ALA A 197 -15.33 -39.87 -29.74
N ILE A 198 -16.21 -39.67 -28.75
CA ILE A 198 -15.84 -39.13 -27.44
C ILE A 198 -16.08 -40.18 -26.38
N THR A 199 -15.08 -40.37 -25.50
CA THR A 199 -15.23 -41.05 -24.24
C THR A 199 -15.28 -40.03 -23.13
N TRP A 200 -16.42 -39.91 -22.48
CA TRP A 200 -16.60 -38.99 -21.35
C TRP A 200 -16.02 -39.57 -20.07
N PRO A 201 -15.58 -38.75 -19.10
CA PRO A 201 -15.18 -39.21 -17.79
C PRO A 201 -16.28 -40.00 -17.08
N ALA A 202 -15.93 -41.05 -16.35
CA ALA A 202 -16.89 -41.85 -15.58
C ALA A 202 -17.62 -41.06 -14.49
N SER A 203 -17.07 -39.90 -14.12
CA SER A 203 -17.70 -38.94 -13.18
C SER A 203 -18.86 -38.17 -13.82
N VAL A 204 -19.08 -38.25 -15.14
CA VAL A 204 -20.18 -37.52 -15.75
C VAL A 204 -21.46 -38.35 -15.66
N ASP A 205 -22.45 -37.78 -15.00
CA ASP A 205 -23.82 -38.34 -14.93
C ASP A 205 -24.70 -37.68 -16.01
N TRP A 206 -25.13 -38.47 -16.96
CA TRP A 206 -25.99 -38.05 -18.04
C TRP A 206 -27.45 -38.40 -17.78
N ALA A 207 -28.36 -37.67 -18.37
CA ALA A 207 -29.79 -37.99 -18.30
C ALA A 207 -30.06 -39.44 -18.69
N ALA A 208 -30.79 -40.17 -17.88
CA ALA A 208 -31.07 -41.61 -18.04
C ALA A 208 -29.79 -42.49 -18.16
N ALA A 209 -28.71 -42.06 -17.55
CA ALA A 209 -27.38 -42.71 -17.58
C ALA A 209 -26.86 -42.96 -19.02
N THR A 210 -27.27 -42.14 -19.98
CA THR A 210 -26.92 -42.31 -21.39
C THR A 210 -26.25 -41.05 -21.92
N ALA A 211 -24.99 -41.15 -22.30
CA ALA A 211 -24.28 -40.04 -22.93
C ALA A 211 -24.91 -39.71 -24.31
N PRO A 212 -25.01 -38.44 -24.66
CA PRO A 212 -25.55 -38.02 -25.94
C PRO A 212 -24.68 -38.53 -27.11
N THR A 213 -25.30 -38.90 -28.22
CA THR A 213 -24.60 -39.14 -29.48
C THR A 213 -24.12 -37.81 -30.02
N ILE A 214 -22.82 -37.65 -30.28
CA ILE A 214 -22.27 -36.43 -30.85
C ILE A 214 -22.52 -36.35 -32.35
N SER A 215 -22.55 -35.12 -32.88
CA SER A 215 -22.66 -34.85 -34.31
C SER A 215 -21.48 -35.47 -35.08
N THR A 216 -21.70 -35.87 -36.33
CA THR A 216 -20.68 -36.57 -37.13
C THR A 216 -20.30 -35.85 -38.42
N GLY A 217 -21.02 -34.79 -38.77
CA GLY A 217 -20.73 -33.98 -39.96
C GLY A 217 -19.51 -33.06 -39.77
N SER A 218 -18.75 -32.92 -40.84
CA SER A 218 -17.57 -32.05 -40.83
C SER A 218 -17.91 -30.60 -40.47
N GLY A 219 -17.26 -30.05 -39.45
CA GLY A 219 -17.47 -28.69 -38.95
C GLY A 219 -18.71 -28.54 -38.07
N GLU A 220 -19.52 -29.60 -37.88
CA GLU A 220 -20.64 -29.54 -36.96
C GLU A 220 -20.18 -29.31 -35.54
N VAL A 221 -20.99 -28.57 -34.82
CA VAL A 221 -20.68 -28.12 -33.46
C VAL A 221 -21.72 -28.69 -32.50
N ASP A 222 -21.23 -29.30 -31.43
CA ASP A 222 -22.01 -29.66 -30.24
C ASP A 222 -21.57 -28.84 -29.05
N VAL A 223 -22.52 -28.42 -28.22
CA VAL A 223 -22.27 -27.67 -27.02
C VAL A 223 -22.85 -28.42 -25.83
N PHE A 224 -21.98 -28.66 -24.83
CA PHE A 224 -22.32 -29.31 -23.59
C PHE A 224 -22.06 -28.39 -22.42
N VAL A 225 -22.89 -28.52 -21.38
CA VAL A 225 -22.70 -27.83 -20.09
C VAL A 225 -22.52 -28.90 -19.02
N PHE A 226 -21.58 -28.67 -18.15
CA PHE A 226 -21.32 -29.54 -17.01
C PHE A 226 -21.43 -28.74 -15.72
N PHE A 227 -21.96 -29.41 -14.68
CA PHE A 227 -22.16 -28.80 -13.38
C PHE A 227 -21.78 -29.77 -12.28
N THR A 228 -21.09 -29.26 -11.24
CA THR A 228 -20.73 -30.03 -10.04
C THR A 228 -20.88 -29.19 -8.78
N THR A 229 -21.12 -29.85 -7.63
CA THR A 229 -21.14 -29.23 -6.29
C THR A 229 -20.33 -30.02 -5.27
N ASP A 230 -19.79 -31.17 -5.67
CA ASP A 230 -19.16 -32.17 -4.80
C ASP A 230 -17.66 -32.35 -5.04
N GLY A 231 -17.01 -31.31 -5.59
CA GLY A 231 -15.59 -31.37 -5.90
C GLY A 231 -15.27 -32.24 -7.12
N GLY A 232 -16.21 -32.36 -8.05
CA GLY A 232 -16.03 -33.14 -9.28
C GLY A 232 -16.13 -34.65 -9.11
N THR A 233 -16.62 -35.13 -7.96
CA THR A 233 -17.00 -36.55 -7.78
C THR A 233 -18.09 -36.91 -8.79
N THR A 234 -19.04 -35.99 -8.97
CA THR A 234 -20.09 -36.10 -10.00
C THR A 234 -20.13 -34.77 -10.80
N PHE A 235 -20.15 -34.92 -12.12
CA PHE A 235 -20.48 -33.82 -13.04
C PHE A 235 -21.80 -34.14 -13.72
N TYR A 236 -22.82 -33.35 -13.53
CA TYR A 236 -24.09 -33.47 -14.28
C TYR A 236 -23.90 -32.88 -15.67
N GLY A 237 -24.05 -33.71 -16.70
CA GLY A 237 -23.88 -33.34 -18.11
C GLY A 237 -25.19 -33.01 -18.80
N PHE A 238 -25.20 -31.88 -19.52
CA PHE A 238 -26.34 -31.41 -20.30
C PHE A 238 -25.94 -31.10 -21.71
N THR A 239 -26.81 -31.50 -22.66
CA THR A 239 -26.68 -31.07 -24.04
C THR A 239 -27.35 -29.73 -24.24
N ALA A 240 -26.57 -28.69 -24.52
CA ALA A 240 -27.08 -27.33 -24.76
C ALA A 240 -27.41 -27.08 -26.24
N GLY A 241 -26.75 -27.76 -27.18
CA GLY A 241 -27.04 -27.70 -28.60
C GLY A 241 -26.25 -28.73 -29.36
N GLN A 242 -26.80 -29.25 -30.46
CA GLN A 242 -26.12 -30.16 -31.36
C GLN A 242 -26.43 -29.81 -32.82
N VAL A 243 -25.56 -30.29 -33.72
CA VAL A 243 -25.68 -30.05 -35.18
C VAL A 243 -25.74 -28.54 -35.48
N LEU A 244 -24.99 -27.75 -34.69
CA LEU A 244 -24.83 -26.32 -34.96
C LEU A 244 -23.81 -26.15 -36.09
N SER A 245 -24.01 -25.17 -36.99
CA SER A 245 -23.13 -24.94 -38.15
C SER A 245 -22.77 -23.46 -38.29
#